data_26d21c3d4209814a09d9a9cb138c6c68
#
_entry.id   26d21c3d4209814a09d9a9cb138c6c68
#
_cell.length_a   1.000
_cell.length_b   1.000
_cell.length_c   1.000
_cell.angle_alpha   90.00
_cell.angle_beta   90.00
_cell.angle_gamma   90.00
#
_symmetry.space_group_name_H-M   'P 1'
#
loop_
_entity.id
_entity.type
_entity.pdbx_description
1 polymer ?
#
loop_
_entity_poly.entity_id
_entity_poly.type
_entity_poly.pdbx_seq_one_letter_code
_entity_poly.pdbx_strand_id
1 'polypeptide(L)'
;MRLIQRHPELIAALVFASCCLLLQAWRSQVLLATYDQGIFQQVLWNTLHGQLFESTLSSQLSTNVIHAGELPSVDYERLGQHFTPTLLIWAPLLGLIGAAALPIVQVGLVTSAGLLLHRLAAKLVPKRTANWITYAYFCGNALIGPTLGNFTDLCQLPLAVFALMLGLIERRSWLTLVAAGLLPLIREDTGVVLVAIGLWLLLRHRRQWLLAVMLMGWGGGWVVLTTNVLMPLFSDDNAKRFMVENFGQYLEGEASQGSSSLTMVQRALEQPLLLIQELVNPPGQTLLYLLGHSLPFLFIPLISVDTVLLAGPSLLGLFLAQGANDPLSITIRYTFLVVPGFALGALLWWQRRPSPTPEARTRLVWGCCLTLSLLLTLSSNPHRSLSFLIPDSVEPWVHRSIQQQWSHGKAAREALAVIPADASVSANTPLVPLLAQRNVLVRFPYSSAYLDREGQAESVDWVAVDLEMLERYGVAFRSDWRQLRQSRRWLLEHRDSYAARALNDGVVVVERSQDTTPALERALDQYLQRPMPMDPRQVQ
;
A
#
# COMPACT_ATOMS: atom_id res chain seq x y z
N MET A 1 -19.08 -32.20 -4.52
CA MET A 1 -19.79 -31.57 -5.64
C MET A 1 -21.07 -30.82 -5.24
N ARG A 2 -21.98 -31.36 -4.42
CA ARG A 2 -23.25 -30.67 -4.06
C ARG A 2 -23.08 -29.34 -3.27
N LEU A 3 -22.07 -29.19 -2.41
CA LEU A 3 -21.74 -27.92 -1.72
C LEU A 3 -21.24 -26.85 -2.71
N ILE A 4 -20.45 -27.26 -3.68
CA ILE A 4 -19.85 -26.40 -4.73
C ILE A 4 -20.96 -25.73 -5.58
N GLN A 5 -22.01 -26.47 -5.90
CA GLN A 5 -23.15 -25.92 -6.67
C GLN A 5 -24.06 -25.00 -5.86
N ARG A 6 -24.05 -25.10 -4.52
CA ARG A 6 -24.90 -24.29 -3.63
C ARG A 6 -24.31 -22.92 -3.25
N HIS A 7 -22.97 -22.84 -3.18
CA HIS A 7 -22.24 -21.66 -2.66
C HIS A 7 -21.03 -21.28 -3.55
N PRO A 8 -21.27 -20.87 -4.82
CA PRO A 8 -20.19 -20.52 -5.73
C PRO A 8 -19.39 -19.29 -5.28
N GLU A 9 -20.00 -18.40 -4.47
CA GLU A 9 -19.36 -17.26 -3.83
C GLU A 9 -18.25 -17.66 -2.87
N LEU A 10 -18.44 -18.74 -2.11
CA LEU A 10 -17.43 -19.26 -1.19
C LEU A 10 -16.23 -19.86 -1.93
N ILE A 11 -16.47 -20.46 -3.11
CA ILE A 11 -15.40 -21.01 -3.94
C ILE A 11 -14.56 -19.87 -4.49
N ALA A 12 -15.20 -18.83 -5.03
CA ALA A 12 -14.48 -17.67 -5.55
C ALA A 12 -13.63 -17.00 -4.44
N ALA A 13 -14.20 -16.86 -3.24
CA ALA A 13 -13.49 -16.32 -2.08
C ALA A 13 -12.31 -17.22 -1.67
N LEU A 14 -12.49 -18.54 -1.63
CA LEU A 14 -11.45 -19.49 -1.28
C LEU A 14 -10.30 -19.48 -2.31
N VAL A 15 -10.64 -19.49 -3.61
CA VAL A 15 -9.65 -19.40 -4.69
C VAL A 15 -8.86 -18.10 -4.58
N PHE A 16 -9.55 -16.97 -4.43
CA PHE A 16 -8.91 -15.66 -4.27
C PHE A 16 -7.97 -15.65 -3.05
N ALA A 17 -8.47 -16.07 -1.87
CA ALA A 17 -7.68 -16.08 -0.64
C ALA A 17 -6.47 -17.01 -0.76
N SER A 18 -6.66 -18.22 -1.27
CA SER A 18 -5.56 -19.20 -1.43
C SER A 18 -4.49 -18.69 -2.39
N CYS A 19 -4.87 -18.17 -3.56
CA CYS A 19 -3.93 -17.62 -4.53
C CYS A 19 -3.16 -16.42 -3.93
N CYS A 20 -3.87 -15.48 -3.30
CA CYS A 20 -3.22 -14.30 -2.71
C CYS A 20 -2.30 -14.67 -1.54
N LEU A 21 -2.71 -15.59 -0.64
CA LEU A 21 -1.86 -16.04 0.47
C LEU A 21 -0.61 -16.79 -0.01
N LEU A 22 -0.74 -17.66 -1.01
CA LEU A 22 0.39 -18.38 -1.59
C LEU A 22 1.39 -17.41 -2.24
N LEU A 23 0.90 -16.43 -3.00
CA LEU A 23 1.77 -15.41 -3.62
C LEU A 23 2.38 -14.46 -2.57
N GLN A 24 1.67 -14.09 -1.53
CA GLN A 24 2.22 -13.28 -0.43
C GLN A 24 3.30 -14.05 0.36
N ALA A 25 3.08 -15.34 0.64
CA ALA A 25 4.07 -16.19 1.27
C ALA A 25 5.31 -16.35 0.37
N TRP A 26 5.11 -16.54 -0.93
CA TRP A 26 6.18 -16.56 -1.92
C TRP A 26 6.98 -15.26 -1.92
N ARG A 27 6.32 -14.10 -2.05
CA ARG A 27 6.98 -12.79 -2.02
C ARG A 27 7.82 -12.57 -0.77
N SER A 28 7.29 -12.93 0.39
CA SER A 28 8.04 -12.87 1.65
C SER A 28 9.26 -13.80 1.63
N GLN A 29 9.11 -15.00 1.07
CA GLN A 29 10.19 -15.99 1.01
C GLN A 29 11.34 -15.54 0.10
N VAL A 30 11.03 -14.86 -1.01
CA VAL A 30 11.99 -14.49 -2.05
C VAL A 30 12.37 -13.00 -2.06
N LEU A 31 12.18 -12.30 -0.93
CA LEU A 31 12.59 -10.91 -0.69
C LEU A 31 11.88 -9.86 -1.57
N LEU A 32 10.65 -10.14 -2.00
CA LEU A 32 9.82 -9.21 -2.77
C LEU A 32 8.85 -8.39 -1.91
N ALA A 33 8.73 -8.69 -0.62
CA ALA A 33 8.17 -7.75 0.35
C ALA A 33 9.17 -6.61 0.56
N THR A 34 8.68 -5.37 0.67
CA THR A 34 9.54 -4.19 0.62
C THR A 34 9.36 -3.28 1.85
N TYR A 35 9.91 -2.09 1.75
CA TYR A 35 10.02 -1.11 2.83
C TYR A 35 8.71 -0.86 3.60
N ASP A 36 7.59 -0.63 2.89
CA ASP A 36 6.29 -0.37 3.54
C ASP A 36 5.84 -1.54 4.42
N GLN A 37 6.14 -2.79 4.02
CA GLN A 37 5.88 -3.97 4.86
C GLN A 37 6.64 -3.89 6.18
N GLY A 38 7.89 -3.46 6.13
CA GLY A 38 8.73 -3.27 7.31
C GLY A 38 8.23 -2.15 8.23
N ILE A 39 7.75 -1.04 7.67
CA ILE A 39 7.16 0.05 8.46
C ILE A 39 6.04 -0.46 9.36
N PHE A 40 5.03 -1.14 8.79
CA PHE A 40 3.90 -1.63 9.57
C PHE A 40 4.31 -2.70 10.59
N GLN A 41 5.28 -3.55 10.25
CA GLN A 41 5.84 -4.52 11.19
C GLN A 41 6.53 -3.84 12.36
N GLN A 42 7.40 -2.83 12.10
CA GLN A 42 8.13 -2.11 13.14
C GLN A 42 7.18 -1.31 14.05
N VAL A 43 6.24 -0.56 13.47
CA VAL A 43 5.23 0.21 14.22
C VAL A 43 4.47 -0.69 15.21
N LEU A 44 3.99 -1.85 14.74
CA LEU A 44 3.22 -2.75 15.59
C LEU A 44 4.10 -3.49 16.59
N TRP A 45 5.34 -3.84 16.21
CA TRP A 45 6.30 -4.47 17.10
C TRP A 45 6.71 -3.52 18.24
N ASN A 46 7.07 -2.27 17.93
CA ASN A 46 7.40 -1.23 18.90
C ASN A 46 6.20 -0.95 19.83
N THR A 47 4.99 -0.87 19.28
CA THR A 47 3.76 -0.70 20.07
C THR A 47 3.57 -1.83 21.10
N LEU A 48 3.85 -3.09 20.73
CA LEU A 48 3.79 -4.24 21.66
C LEU A 48 4.88 -4.16 22.75
N HIS A 49 5.95 -3.40 22.52
CA HIS A 49 7.03 -3.20 23.47
C HIS A 49 6.93 -1.86 24.24
N GLY A 50 5.74 -1.24 24.23
CA GLY A 50 5.47 -0.01 24.98
C GLY A 50 5.83 1.30 24.27
N GLN A 51 6.25 1.24 23.03
CA GLN A 51 6.63 2.39 22.17
C GLN A 51 5.50 2.63 21.16
N LEU A 52 4.46 3.32 21.59
CA LEU A 52 3.20 3.44 20.87
C LEU A 52 3.38 4.18 19.53
N PHE A 53 3.19 3.47 18.41
CA PHE A 53 3.33 3.96 17.04
C PHE A 53 4.71 4.53 16.67
N GLU A 54 5.75 4.34 17.47
CA GLU A 54 7.11 4.77 17.14
C GLU A 54 7.71 3.92 16.02
N SER A 55 8.47 4.56 15.11
CA SER A 55 9.15 3.85 14.01
C SER A 55 10.24 4.69 13.36
N THR A 56 11.48 4.24 13.41
CA THR A 56 12.61 4.82 12.67
C THR A 56 12.42 4.71 11.15
N LEU A 57 11.77 3.65 10.67
CA LEU A 57 11.42 3.50 9.25
C LEU A 57 10.39 4.55 8.81
N SER A 58 9.40 4.88 9.65
CA SER A 58 8.46 5.98 9.38
C SER A 58 9.17 7.34 9.44
N SER A 59 10.03 7.56 10.43
CA SER A 59 10.84 8.77 10.55
C SER A 59 11.63 9.05 9.28
N GLN A 60 12.22 8.02 8.69
CA GLN A 60 13.02 8.17 7.46
C GLN A 60 12.22 8.63 6.23
N LEU A 61 10.90 8.53 6.27
CA LEU A 61 10.00 9.07 5.25
C LEU A 61 9.42 10.43 5.64
N SER A 62 9.84 11.01 6.76
CA SER A 62 9.41 12.35 7.16
C SER A 62 9.98 13.43 6.22
N THR A 63 9.28 14.55 6.11
CA THR A 63 9.74 15.70 5.31
C THR A 63 11.05 16.27 5.82
N ASN A 64 11.28 16.23 7.13
CA ASN A 64 12.52 16.70 7.73
C ASN A 64 13.71 15.83 7.29
N VAL A 65 13.55 14.52 7.25
CA VAL A 65 14.61 13.63 6.77
C VAL A 65 14.81 13.74 5.25
N ILE A 66 13.71 13.75 4.47
CA ILE A 66 13.79 13.74 3.00
C ILE A 66 14.25 15.08 2.44
N HIS A 67 13.78 16.20 2.98
CA HIS A 67 14.00 17.52 2.40
C HIS A 67 14.98 18.38 3.20
N ALA A 68 15.05 18.24 4.54
CA ALA A 68 15.98 18.98 5.37
C ALA A 68 17.30 18.24 5.66
N GLY A 69 17.37 16.93 5.33
CA GLY A 69 18.58 16.12 5.54
C GLY A 69 18.84 15.76 7.00
N GLU A 70 17.79 15.81 7.85
CA GLU A 70 17.87 15.34 9.23
C GLU A 70 18.06 13.81 9.29
N LEU A 71 18.53 13.32 10.45
CA LEU A 71 18.61 11.88 10.69
C LEU A 71 17.25 11.34 11.14
N PRO A 72 16.91 10.07 10.81
CA PRO A 72 15.71 9.44 11.33
C PRO A 72 15.80 9.25 12.85
N SER A 73 14.70 9.53 13.57
CA SER A 73 14.63 9.45 15.04
C SER A 73 13.93 8.17 15.52
N VAL A 74 14.32 7.67 16.70
CA VAL A 74 13.73 6.49 17.34
C VAL A 74 12.36 6.78 17.95
N ASP A 75 12.12 8.02 18.38
CA ASP A 75 10.89 8.46 19.03
C ASP A 75 9.85 9.04 18.05
N TYR A 76 10.09 8.91 16.74
CA TYR A 76 9.16 9.41 15.73
C TYR A 76 7.86 8.60 15.72
N GLU A 77 6.76 9.27 16.04
CA GLU A 77 5.43 8.68 16.05
C GLU A 77 4.76 8.74 14.67
N ARG A 78 4.49 7.56 14.09
CA ARG A 78 3.82 7.44 12.78
C ARG A 78 2.46 8.16 12.72
N LEU A 79 1.77 8.34 13.85
CA LEU A 79 0.48 9.03 13.89
C LEU A 79 0.54 10.48 13.38
N GLY A 80 1.70 11.12 13.42
CA GLY A 80 1.92 12.43 12.79
C GLY A 80 1.98 12.37 11.27
N GLN A 81 2.36 11.22 10.69
CA GLN A 81 2.45 11.03 9.24
C GLN A 81 1.16 10.44 8.64
N HIS A 82 0.57 9.46 9.33
CA HIS A 82 -0.70 8.81 9.00
C HIS A 82 -1.44 8.46 10.29
N PHE A 83 -2.64 8.99 10.46
CA PHE A 83 -3.45 8.73 11.64
C PHE A 83 -4.25 7.43 11.48
N THR A 84 -3.67 6.31 11.96
CA THR A 84 -4.13 4.94 11.69
C THR A 84 -4.37 4.12 12.96
N PRO A 85 -5.21 4.58 13.92
CA PRO A 85 -5.38 3.91 15.21
C PRO A 85 -5.94 2.48 15.11
N THR A 86 -6.68 2.13 14.03
CA THR A 86 -7.19 0.75 13.84
C THR A 86 -6.09 -0.29 13.66
N LEU A 87 -4.85 0.10 13.39
CA LEU A 87 -3.71 -0.83 13.35
C LEU A 87 -3.52 -1.57 14.67
N LEU A 88 -3.87 -0.96 15.82
CA LEU A 88 -3.78 -1.59 17.14
C LEU A 88 -4.56 -2.89 17.22
N ILE A 89 -5.64 -3.05 16.46
CA ILE A 89 -6.45 -4.28 16.40
C ILE A 89 -5.59 -5.48 15.96
N TRP A 90 -4.58 -5.23 15.14
CA TRP A 90 -3.74 -6.26 14.52
C TRP A 90 -2.43 -6.53 15.29
N ALA A 91 -2.07 -5.66 16.23
CA ALA A 91 -0.85 -5.82 17.02
C ALA A 91 -0.78 -7.17 17.77
N PRO A 92 -1.84 -7.65 18.45
CA PRO A 92 -1.79 -8.96 19.12
C PRO A 92 -1.51 -10.12 18.15
N LEU A 93 -2.04 -10.05 16.93
CA LEU A 93 -1.81 -11.10 15.93
C LEU A 93 -0.35 -11.08 15.45
N LEU A 94 0.26 -9.91 15.29
CA LEU A 94 1.70 -9.81 15.01
C LEU A 94 2.53 -10.43 16.14
N GLY A 95 2.16 -10.19 17.40
CA GLY A 95 2.82 -10.81 18.55
C GLY A 95 2.72 -12.33 18.56
N LEU A 96 1.62 -12.90 18.06
CA LEU A 96 1.38 -14.35 18.06
C LEU A 96 2.08 -15.09 16.91
N ILE A 97 2.02 -14.55 15.69
CA ILE A 97 2.49 -15.24 14.47
C ILE A 97 3.54 -14.46 13.68
N GLY A 98 4.08 -13.38 14.26
CA GLY A 98 5.16 -12.59 13.67
C GLY A 98 4.80 -11.92 12.35
N ALA A 99 5.78 -11.74 11.48
CA ALA A 99 5.66 -11.03 10.20
C ALA A 99 4.57 -11.56 9.26
N ALA A 100 4.17 -12.83 9.41
CA ALA A 100 3.09 -13.44 8.60
C ALA A 100 1.70 -12.87 8.92
N ALA A 101 1.52 -12.22 10.08
CA ALA A 101 0.24 -11.65 10.50
C ALA A 101 -0.34 -10.68 9.47
N LEU A 102 0.47 -9.74 9.00
CA LEU A 102 0.00 -8.65 8.16
C LEU A 102 -0.52 -9.10 6.77
N PRO A 103 0.19 -9.95 6.01
CA PRO A 103 -0.35 -10.53 4.79
C PRO A 103 -1.65 -11.33 5.01
N ILE A 104 -1.73 -12.10 6.10
CA ILE A 104 -2.93 -12.88 6.45
C ILE A 104 -4.11 -11.96 6.75
N VAL A 105 -3.89 -10.89 7.52
CA VAL A 105 -4.91 -9.87 7.81
C VAL A 105 -5.39 -9.21 6.53
N GLN A 106 -4.47 -8.75 5.67
CA GLN A 106 -4.82 -8.09 4.41
C GLN A 106 -5.71 -8.98 3.53
N VAL A 107 -5.25 -10.19 3.24
CA VAL A 107 -6.01 -11.13 2.40
C VAL A 107 -7.34 -11.52 3.07
N GLY A 108 -7.34 -11.74 4.38
CA GLY A 108 -8.54 -12.08 5.15
C GLY A 108 -9.60 -10.99 5.11
N LEU A 109 -9.21 -9.73 5.31
CA LEU A 109 -10.13 -8.58 5.27
C LEU A 109 -10.70 -8.35 3.88
N VAL A 110 -9.87 -8.38 2.85
CA VAL A 110 -10.30 -8.20 1.46
C VAL A 110 -11.23 -9.32 1.01
N THR A 111 -10.92 -10.56 1.40
CA THR A 111 -11.79 -11.73 1.12
C THR A 111 -13.14 -11.61 1.84
N SER A 112 -13.12 -11.25 3.12
CA SER A 112 -14.32 -11.03 3.92
C SER A 112 -15.18 -9.90 3.37
N ALA A 113 -14.57 -8.84 2.84
CA ALA A 113 -15.28 -7.75 2.16
C ALA A 113 -16.03 -8.25 0.92
N GLY A 114 -15.42 -9.13 0.11
CA GLY A 114 -16.09 -9.73 -1.06
C GLY A 114 -17.28 -10.63 -0.68
N LEU A 115 -17.16 -11.39 0.41
CA LEU A 115 -18.29 -12.18 0.95
C LEU A 115 -19.41 -11.29 1.50
N LEU A 116 -19.04 -10.18 2.15
CA LEU A 116 -20.00 -9.21 2.64
C LEU A 116 -20.70 -8.46 1.50
N LEU A 117 -19.96 -8.12 0.43
CA LEU A 117 -20.53 -7.58 -0.81
C LEU A 117 -21.53 -8.58 -1.43
N HIS A 118 -21.19 -9.89 -1.46
CA HIS A 118 -22.13 -10.91 -1.94
C HIS A 118 -23.42 -10.91 -1.12
N ARG A 119 -23.32 -10.91 0.21
CA ARG A 119 -24.48 -10.87 1.11
C ARG A 119 -25.34 -9.62 0.86
N LEU A 120 -24.69 -8.47 0.71
CA LEU A 120 -25.35 -7.20 0.36
C LEU A 120 -26.03 -7.30 -1.00
N ALA A 121 -25.36 -7.79 -2.03
CA ALA A 121 -25.90 -7.95 -3.37
C ALA A 121 -27.10 -8.90 -3.41
N ALA A 122 -27.05 -10.01 -2.69
CA ALA A 122 -28.14 -10.99 -2.62
C ALA A 122 -29.44 -10.43 -1.99
N LYS A 123 -29.37 -9.28 -1.30
CA LYS A 123 -30.53 -8.54 -0.79
C LYS A 123 -31.18 -7.64 -1.84
N LEU A 124 -30.40 -7.20 -2.83
CA LEU A 124 -30.79 -6.15 -3.77
C LEU A 124 -31.08 -6.69 -5.17
N VAL A 125 -30.44 -7.77 -5.56
CA VAL A 125 -30.55 -8.37 -6.91
C VAL A 125 -30.68 -9.90 -6.82
N PRO A 126 -31.14 -10.58 -7.89
CA PRO A 126 -31.19 -12.03 -7.92
C PRO A 126 -29.83 -12.67 -7.67
N LYS A 127 -29.82 -13.83 -7.02
CA LYS A 127 -28.59 -14.57 -6.65
C LYS A 127 -27.58 -14.70 -7.80
N ARG A 128 -28.08 -14.86 -9.03
CA ARG A 128 -27.23 -14.97 -10.22
C ARG A 128 -26.43 -13.68 -10.47
N THR A 129 -27.05 -12.53 -10.38
CA THR A 129 -26.40 -11.22 -10.53
C THR A 129 -25.47 -10.95 -9.36
N ALA A 130 -25.89 -11.28 -8.12
CA ALA A 130 -25.05 -11.18 -6.95
C ALA A 130 -23.73 -11.96 -7.11
N ASN A 131 -23.80 -13.19 -7.66
CA ASN A 131 -22.60 -13.98 -7.96
C ASN A 131 -21.67 -13.26 -8.96
N TRP A 132 -22.22 -12.70 -10.05
CA TRP A 132 -21.41 -11.99 -11.05
C TRP A 132 -20.75 -10.73 -10.48
N ILE A 133 -21.43 -9.98 -9.63
CA ILE A 133 -20.85 -8.82 -8.91
C ILE A 133 -19.70 -9.30 -8.00
N THR A 134 -19.88 -10.44 -7.31
CA THR A 134 -18.84 -11.01 -6.45
C THR A 134 -17.63 -11.49 -7.24
N TYR A 135 -17.86 -12.13 -8.39
CA TYR A 135 -16.76 -12.52 -9.29
C TYR A 135 -16.03 -11.30 -9.84
N ALA A 136 -16.76 -10.25 -10.21
CA ALA A 136 -16.17 -8.99 -10.67
C ALA A 136 -15.26 -8.35 -9.60
N TYR A 137 -15.68 -8.42 -8.34
CA TYR A 137 -14.86 -7.97 -7.22
C TYR A 137 -13.57 -8.79 -7.11
N PHE A 138 -13.65 -10.13 -7.02
CA PHE A 138 -12.47 -10.98 -6.84
C PHE A 138 -11.54 -11.07 -8.06
N CYS A 139 -12.06 -10.87 -9.27
CA CYS A 139 -11.27 -10.85 -10.50
C CYS A 139 -10.78 -9.44 -10.87
N GLY A 140 -11.08 -8.44 -10.06
CA GLY A 140 -10.69 -7.05 -10.33
C GLY A 140 -9.20 -6.82 -10.19
N ASN A 141 -8.55 -6.28 -11.23
CA ASN A 141 -7.14 -5.90 -11.19
C ASN A 141 -6.86 -4.90 -10.04
N ALA A 142 -7.72 -3.89 -9.91
CA ALA A 142 -7.68 -2.89 -8.86
C ALA A 142 -7.84 -3.45 -7.42
N LEU A 143 -8.21 -4.72 -7.27
CA LEU A 143 -8.28 -5.42 -6.00
C LEU A 143 -7.09 -6.37 -5.81
N ILE A 144 -6.80 -7.20 -6.83
CA ILE A 144 -5.75 -8.21 -6.77
C ILE A 144 -4.38 -7.53 -6.60
N GLY A 145 -4.11 -6.48 -7.40
CA GLY A 145 -2.84 -5.75 -7.35
C GLY A 145 -2.46 -5.30 -5.94
N PRO A 146 -3.24 -4.43 -5.28
CA PRO A 146 -2.92 -3.96 -3.93
C PRO A 146 -3.00 -5.07 -2.87
N THR A 147 -3.83 -6.13 -3.07
CA THR A 147 -3.85 -7.28 -2.15
C THR A 147 -2.56 -8.09 -2.19
N LEU A 148 -1.87 -8.13 -3.34
CA LEU A 148 -0.55 -8.73 -3.50
C LEU A 148 0.58 -7.77 -3.11
N GLY A 149 0.30 -6.49 -2.88
CA GLY A 149 1.26 -5.50 -2.40
C GLY A 149 1.71 -5.75 -0.96
N ASN A 150 2.50 -4.83 -0.43
CA ASN A 150 2.78 -4.77 1.00
C ASN A 150 1.49 -4.53 1.77
N PHE A 151 1.49 -4.90 3.05
CA PHE A 151 0.37 -4.58 3.92
C PHE A 151 0.06 -3.07 3.89
N THR A 152 -1.23 -2.75 3.93
CA THR A 152 -1.72 -1.38 4.05
C THR A 152 -2.93 -1.32 4.98
N ASP A 153 -3.01 -0.26 5.77
CA ASP A 153 -4.16 0.10 6.60
C ASP A 153 -5.47 0.15 5.80
N LEU A 154 -5.41 0.64 4.55
CA LEU A 154 -6.57 0.75 3.66
C LEU A 154 -7.22 -0.59 3.27
N CYS A 155 -6.59 -1.73 3.48
CA CYS A 155 -7.20 -3.04 3.21
C CYS A 155 -8.46 -3.31 4.08
N GLN A 156 -8.62 -2.56 5.19
CA GLN A 156 -9.79 -2.62 6.08
C GLN A 156 -11.02 -1.92 5.47
N LEU A 157 -10.79 -0.93 4.60
CA LEU A 157 -11.83 -0.02 4.11
C LEU A 157 -12.96 -0.71 3.33
N PRO A 158 -12.71 -1.63 2.37
CA PRO A 158 -13.79 -2.31 1.65
C PRO A 158 -14.76 -3.04 2.59
N LEU A 159 -14.24 -3.71 3.62
CA LEU A 159 -15.05 -4.40 4.62
C LEU A 159 -15.94 -3.43 5.41
N ALA A 160 -15.35 -2.32 5.88
CA ALA A 160 -16.07 -1.30 6.64
C ALA A 160 -17.18 -0.62 5.81
N VAL A 161 -16.89 -0.30 4.54
CA VAL A 161 -17.87 0.29 3.62
C VAL A 161 -19.04 -0.66 3.34
N PHE A 162 -18.76 -1.93 3.04
CA PHE A 162 -19.83 -2.90 2.78
C PHE A 162 -20.61 -3.23 4.05
N ALA A 163 -19.99 -3.21 5.24
CA ALA A 163 -20.68 -3.34 6.52
C ALA A 163 -21.62 -2.17 6.78
N LEU A 164 -21.17 -0.94 6.53
CA LEU A 164 -22.00 0.26 6.64
C LEU A 164 -23.21 0.20 5.70
N MET A 165 -22.98 -0.13 4.43
CA MET A 165 -24.05 -0.26 3.43
C MET A 165 -25.05 -1.37 3.79
N LEU A 166 -24.57 -2.50 4.30
CA LEU A 166 -25.44 -3.57 4.78
C LEU A 166 -26.28 -3.12 5.98
N GLY A 167 -25.67 -2.40 6.93
CA GLY A 167 -26.37 -1.81 8.08
C GLY A 167 -27.49 -0.86 7.65
N LEU A 168 -27.24 -0.01 6.67
CA LEU A 168 -28.22 0.93 6.09
C LEU A 168 -29.38 0.19 5.42
N ILE A 169 -29.11 -0.85 4.63
CA ILE A 169 -30.13 -1.60 3.89
C ILE A 169 -30.96 -2.50 4.82
N GLU A 170 -30.31 -3.19 5.77
CA GLU A 170 -30.99 -4.02 6.75
C GLU A 170 -31.61 -3.21 7.90
N ARG A 171 -31.44 -1.87 7.92
CA ARG A 171 -31.84 -0.97 9.00
C ARG A 171 -31.33 -1.40 10.37
N ARG A 172 -30.10 -1.90 10.43
CA ARG A 172 -29.43 -2.31 11.67
C ARG A 172 -28.60 -1.15 12.21
N SER A 173 -29.22 -0.35 13.07
CA SER A 173 -28.59 0.87 13.62
C SER A 173 -27.23 0.60 14.28
N TRP A 174 -27.08 -0.50 15.02
CA TRP A 174 -25.79 -0.83 15.66
C TRP A 174 -24.68 -1.07 14.64
N LEU A 175 -24.97 -1.81 13.54
CA LEU A 175 -23.98 -2.08 12.49
C LEU A 175 -23.61 -0.79 11.75
N THR A 176 -24.61 0.06 11.46
CA THR A 176 -24.40 1.37 10.86
C THR A 176 -23.50 2.24 11.73
N LEU A 177 -23.77 2.33 13.04
CA LEU A 177 -23.00 3.16 13.97
C LEU A 177 -21.57 2.64 14.15
N VAL A 178 -21.39 1.33 14.32
CA VAL A 178 -20.06 0.73 14.49
C VAL A 178 -19.23 0.92 13.21
N ALA A 179 -19.80 0.61 12.04
CA ALA A 179 -19.08 0.76 10.77
C ALA A 179 -18.77 2.23 10.46
N ALA A 180 -19.69 3.17 10.68
CA ALA A 180 -19.47 4.59 10.49
C ALA A 180 -18.45 5.17 11.50
N GLY A 181 -18.43 4.65 12.74
CA GLY A 181 -17.46 5.04 13.75
C GLY A 181 -16.03 4.54 13.46
N LEU A 182 -15.91 3.28 13.02
CA LEU A 182 -14.59 2.68 12.73
C LEU A 182 -13.97 3.16 11.42
N LEU A 183 -14.79 3.48 10.42
CA LEU A 183 -14.31 3.79 9.08
C LEU A 183 -13.31 4.97 9.05
N PRO A 184 -13.55 6.12 9.70
CA PRO A 184 -12.59 7.22 9.71
C PRO A 184 -11.32 6.92 10.51
N LEU A 185 -11.36 5.93 11.43
CA LEU A 185 -10.20 5.52 12.24
C LEU A 185 -9.20 4.64 11.44
N ILE A 186 -9.55 4.22 10.25
CA ILE A 186 -8.66 3.42 9.39
C ILE A 186 -7.49 4.27 8.93
N ARG A 187 -7.77 5.49 8.46
CA ARG A 187 -6.77 6.49 8.09
C ARG A 187 -7.44 7.87 8.02
N GLU A 188 -6.66 8.93 8.18
CA GLU A 188 -7.13 10.31 8.21
C GLU A 188 -8.04 10.71 7.04
N ASP A 189 -7.77 10.19 5.85
CA ASP A 189 -8.49 10.51 4.60
C ASP A 189 -9.76 9.65 4.35
N THR A 190 -9.94 8.56 5.08
CA THR A 190 -11.09 7.66 4.87
C THR A 190 -12.42 8.29 5.28
N GLY A 191 -12.40 9.38 6.05
CA GLY A 191 -13.57 10.20 6.32
C GLY A 191 -14.26 10.73 5.05
N VAL A 192 -13.51 10.93 3.95
CA VAL A 192 -14.04 11.34 2.65
C VAL A 192 -15.04 10.30 2.09
N VAL A 193 -14.82 9.01 2.38
CA VAL A 193 -15.73 7.93 1.97
C VAL A 193 -17.08 8.02 2.70
N LEU A 194 -17.07 8.43 3.98
CA LEU A 194 -18.32 8.71 4.70
C LEU A 194 -19.05 9.93 4.13
N VAL A 195 -18.32 10.97 3.75
CA VAL A 195 -18.91 12.13 3.05
C VAL A 195 -19.57 11.66 1.75
N ALA A 196 -18.92 10.80 0.98
CA ALA A 196 -19.47 10.22 -0.26
C ALA A 196 -20.76 9.42 0.00
N ILE A 197 -20.79 8.56 1.01
CA ILE A 197 -21.98 7.77 1.38
C ILE A 197 -23.09 8.70 1.89
N GLY A 198 -22.78 9.71 2.69
CA GLY A 198 -23.75 10.72 3.14
C GLY A 198 -24.34 11.50 1.98
N LEU A 199 -23.52 11.94 1.03
CA LEU A 199 -23.97 12.62 -0.20
C LEU A 199 -24.91 11.72 -1.03
N TRP A 200 -24.53 10.45 -1.20
CA TRP A 200 -25.36 9.46 -1.86
C TRP A 200 -26.72 9.28 -1.17
N LEU A 201 -26.77 9.17 0.17
CA LEU A 201 -28.00 9.10 0.94
C LEU A 201 -28.85 10.36 0.76
N LEU A 202 -28.24 11.54 0.84
CA LEU A 202 -28.95 12.82 0.71
C LEU A 202 -29.64 12.96 -0.64
N LEU A 203 -28.97 12.55 -1.72
CA LEU A 203 -29.50 12.70 -3.08
C LEU A 203 -30.45 11.56 -3.49
N ARG A 204 -30.21 10.33 -3.01
CA ARG A 204 -30.98 9.15 -3.42
C ARG A 204 -32.04 8.71 -2.42
N HIS A 205 -31.87 9.03 -1.13
CA HIS A 205 -32.74 8.60 -0.03
C HIS A 205 -33.10 9.78 0.87
N ARG A 206 -33.70 10.82 0.31
CA ARG A 206 -34.02 12.11 0.98
C ARG A 206 -34.71 11.98 2.32
N ARG A 207 -35.47 10.89 2.56
CA ARG A 207 -36.08 10.62 3.87
C ARG A 207 -35.07 10.39 4.99
N GLN A 208 -33.82 10.03 4.64
CA GLN A 208 -32.74 9.80 5.60
C GLN A 208 -31.76 10.99 5.65
N TRP A 209 -32.24 12.21 5.33
CA TRP A 209 -31.41 13.40 5.23
C TRP A 209 -30.59 13.69 6.52
N LEU A 210 -31.22 13.45 7.70
CA LEU A 210 -30.53 13.66 8.98
C LEU A 210 -29.33 12.72 9.13
N LEU A 211 -29.50 11.43 8.84
CA LEU A 211 -28.40 10.47 8.85
C LEU A 211 -27.33 10.83 7.81
N ALA A 212 -27.75 11.28 6.62
CA ALA A 212 -26.83 11.75 5.58
C ALA A 212 -25.94 12.91 6.08
N VAL A 213 -26.56 13.92 6.68
CA VAL A 213 -25.83 15.09 7.25
C VAL A 213 -24.93 14.66 8.41
N MET A 214 -25.37 13.73 9.26
CA MET A 214 -24.54 13.19 10.35
C MET A 214 -23.31 12.45 9.82
N LEU A 215 -23.45 11.61 8.78
CA LEU A 215 -22.32 10.91 8.16
C LEU A 215 -21.34 11.88 7.49
N MET A 216 -21.87 12.87 6.76
CA MET A 216 -21.04 13.91 6.13
C MET A 216 -20.30 14.75 7.18
N GLY A 217 -21.00 15.18 8.23
CA GLY A 217 -20.43 15.96 9.31
C GLY A 217 -19.38 15.19 10.10
N TRP A 218 -19.64 13.91 10.39
CA TRP A 218 -18.69 13.04 11.06
C TRP A 218 -17.46 12.77 10.19
N GLY A 219 -17.64 12.36 8.92
CA GLY A 219 -16.54 12.09 8.01
C GLY A 219 -15.69 13.33 7.70
N GLY A 220 -16.33 14.43 7.30
CA GLY A 220 -15.62 15.69 7.01
C GLY A 220 -14.99 16.31 8.25
N GLY A 221 -15.74 16.35 9.37
CA GLY A 221 -15.22 16.84 10.65
C GLY A 221 -14.04 16.03 11.15
N TRP A 222 -14.03 14.70 10.97
CA TRP A 222 -12.91 13.85 11.31
C TRP A 222 -11.67 14.17 10.48
N VAL A 223 -11.79 14.31 9.15
CA VAL A 223 -10.66 14.69 8.30
C VAL A 223 -10.06 16.02 8.78
N VAL A 224 -10.88 17.03 9.02
CA VAL A 224 -10.42 18.34 9.51
C VAL A 224 -9.77 18.22 10.89
N LEU A 225 -10.39 17.49 11.82
CA LEU A 225 -9.87 17.29 13.17
C LEU A 225 -8.52 16.58 13.15
N THR A 226 -8.42 15.47 12.39
CA THR A 226 -7.18 14.70 12.34
C THR A 226 -6.04 15.46 11.69
N THR A 227 -6.27 16.07 10.53
CA THR A 227 -5.20 16.72 9.77
C THR A 227 -4.74 18.04 10.38
N ASN A 228 -5.62 18.78 11.07
CA ASN A 228 -5.26 20.10 11.60
C ASN A 228 -5.03 20.14 13.13
N VAL A 229 -5.46 19.10 13.87
CA VAL A 229 -5.36 19.09 15.34
C VAL A 229 -4.61 17.85 15.83
N LEU A 230 -5.06 16.64 15.49
CA LEU A 230 -4.50 15.42 16.09
C LEU A 230 -3.11 15.09 15.54
N MET A 231 -2.92 15.07 14.23
CA MET A 231 -1.63 14.73 13.62
C MET A 231 -0.52 15.73 14.00
N PRO A 232 -0.76 17.05 14.04
CA PRO A 232 0.24 18.01 14.49
C PRO A 232 0.70 17.84 15.94
N LEU A 233 -0.04 17.10 16.81
CA LEU A 233 0.42 16.78 18.16
C LEU A 233 1.59 15.77 18.17
N PHE A 234 1.72 14.98 17.11
CA PHE A 234 2.75 13.95 16.98
C PHE A 234 3.92 14.40 16.09
N SER A 235 3.65 15.19 15.05
CA SER A 235 4.67 15.66 14.11
C SER A 235 4.09 16.80 13.25
N ASP A 236 4.94 17.76 12.86
CA ASP A 236 4.61 18.81 11.87
C ASP A 236 4.66 18.30 10.41
N ASP A 237 5.01 17.05 10.23
CA ASP A 237 5.29 16.41 8.95
C ASP A 237 4.08 16.40 8.00
N ASN A 238 2.87 16.14 8.54
CA ASN A 238 1.66 16.03 7.73
C ASN A 238 1.33 17.33 6.99
N ALA A 239 1.42 18.47 7.65
CA ALA A 239 1.13 19.76 7.02
C ALA A 239 2.12 20.03 5.89
N LYS A 240 3.41 19.84 6.13
CA LYS A 240 4.47 20.03 5.14
C LYS A 240 4.33 19.07 3.96
N ARG A 241 4.13 17.77 4.23
CA ARG A 241 4.05 16.73 3.22
C ARG A 241 2.81 16.85 2.34
N PHE A 242 1.65 17.00 2.96
CA PHE A 242 0.38 17.13 2.26
C PHE A 242 0.39 18.33 1.32
N MET A 243 0.98 19.44 1.75
CA MET A 243 0.98 20.68 1.00
C MET A 243 2.08 20.72 -0.06
N VAL A 244 3.31 20.33 0.28
CA VAL A 244 4.46 20.43 -0.64
C VAL A 244 4.48 19.29 -1.66
N GLU A 245 4.22 18.05 -1.22
CA GLU A 245 4.35 16.88 -2.08
C GLU A 245 3.10 16.58 -2.92
N ASN A 246 1.90 16.77 -2.35
CA ASN A 246 0.66 16.35 -3.01
C ASN A 246 -0.12 17.47 -3.67
N PHE A 247 -0.10 18.69 -3.11
CA PHE A 247 -0.94 19.81 -3.54
C PHE A 247 -0.18 21.12 -3.68
N GLY A 248 1.15 21.06 -3.83
CA GLY A 248 2.02 22.23 -3.95
C GLY A 248 1.63 23.20 -5.06
N GLN A 249 1.01 22.69 -6.14
CA GLN A 249 0.54 23.49 -7.28
C GLN A 249 -0.54 24.53 -6.91
N TYR A 250 -1.26 24.33 -5.79
CA TYR A 250 -2.26 25.28 -5.31
C TYR A 250 -1.71 26.31 -4.30
N LEU A 251 -0.44 26.20 -3.92
CA LEU A 251 0.17 26.93 -2.79
C LEU A 251 1.39 27.77 -3.17
N GLU A 252 1.54 28.13 -4.44
CA GLU A 252 2.66 28.94 -4.91
C GLU A 252 2.90 30.16 -4.01
N GLY A 253 4.09 30.24 -3.42
CA GLY A 253 4.59 31.39 -2.65
C GLY A 253 4.41 31.35 -1.13
N GLU A 254 3.58 30.49 -0.55
CA GLU A 254 3.29 30.46 0.89
C GLU A 254 3.63 29.12 1.60
N ALA A 255 4.36 28.24 0.94
CA ALA A 255 4.63 26.87 1.40
C ALA A 255 5.42 26.74 2.72
N SER A 256 5.82 27.86 3.34
CA SER A 256 6.60 27.88 4.58
C SER A 256 5.80 28.15 5.85
N GLN A 257 4.52 28.51 5.77
CA GLN A 257 3.71 28.87 6.94
C GLN A 257 2.35 28.16 6.95
N GLY A 258 2.31 26.97 7.57
CA GLY A 258 1.11 26.43 8.21
C GLY A 258 -0.17 26.35 7.38
N SER A 259 -0.11 25.93 6.11
CA SER A 259 -1.32 25.78 5.30
C SER A 259 -2.18 24.60 5.76
N SER A 260 -3.50 24.81 5.89
CA SER A 260 -4.46 23.79 6.31
C SER A 260 -5.12 23.10 5.10
N SER A 261 -5.69 21.92 5.33
CA SER A 261 -6.52 21.22 4.32
C SER A 261 -7.69 22.08 3.82
N LEU A 262 -8.21 22.98 4.65
CA LEU A 262 -9.25 23.95 4.29
C LEU A 262 -8.72 25.01 3.32
N THR A 263 -7.53 25.53 3.55
CA THR A 263 -6.88 26.51 2.67
C THR A 263 -6.68 25.93 1.28
N MET A 264 -6.25 24.66 1.18
CA MET A 264 -6.10 23.97 -0.09
C MET A 264 -7.43 23.85 -0.85
N VAL A 265 -8.52 23.44 -0.19
CA VAL A 265 -9.85 23.35 -0.81
C VAL A 265 -10.30 24.73 -1.31
N GLN A 266 -10.11 25.78 -0.51
CA GLN A 266 -10.44 27.13 -0.91
C GLN A 266 -9.65 27.57 -2.16
N ARG A 267 -8.33 27.37 -2.18
CA ARG A 267 -7.46 27.73 -3.31
C ARG A 267 -7.79 26.95 -4.57
N ALA A 268 -8.09 25.64 -4.45
CA ALA A 268 -8.54 24.83 -5.57
C ALA A 268 -9.84 25.36 -6.18
N LEU A 269 -10.78 25.82 -5.36
CA LEU A 269 -12.05 26.43 -5.83
C LEU A 269 -11.84 27.82 -6.46
N GLU A 270 -10.84 28.58 -6.02
CA GLU A 270 -10.46 29.88 -6.61
C GLU A 270 -9.80 29.73 -7.99
N GLN A 271 -9.28 28.52 -8.32
CA GLN A 271 -8.59 28.22 -9.59
C GLN A 271 -9.31 27.14 -10.40
N PRO A 272 -10.54 27.36 -10.88
CA PRO A 272 -11.36 26.32 -11.50
C PRO A 272 -10.78 25.76 -12.80
N LEU A 273 -10.02 26.53 -13.55
CA LEU A 273 -9.36 26.04 -14.77
C LEU A 273 -8.23 25.08 -14.44
N LEU A 274 -7.40 25.39 -13.45
CA LEU A 274 -6.36 24.48 -12.97
C LEU A 274 -6.99 23.18 -12.42
N LEU A 275 -8.05 23.30 -11.63
CA LEU A 275 -8.80 22.15 -11.10
C LEU A 275 -9.27 21.22 -12.21
N ILE A 276 -9.86 21.76 -13.30
CA ILE A 276 -10.33 20.94 -14.44
C ILE A 276 -9.15 20.30 -15.18
N GLN A 277 -8.05 21.02 -15.36
CA GLN A 277 -6.85 20.49 -16.01
C GLN A 277 -6.26 19.32 -15.19
N GLU A 278 -6.12 19.47 -13.89
CA GLU A 278 -5.60 18.46 -12.98
C GLU A 278 -6.45 17.19 -12.96
N LEU A 279 -7.78 17.32 -12.97
CA LEU A 279 -8.71 16.19 -12.99
C LEU A 279 -8.55 15.27 -14.21
N VAL A 280 -7.95 15.76 -15.28
CA VAL A 280 -7.78 14.99 -16.53
C VAL A 280 -6.31 14.67 -16.78
N ASN A 281 -5.38 15.33 -16.13
CA ASN A 281 -3.95 15.20 -16.39
C ASN A 281 -3.27 14.22 -15.40
N PRO A 282 -2.50 13.24 -15.87
CA PRO A 282 -2.25 12.88 -17.28
C PRO A 282 -3.41 12.05 -17.87
N PRO A 283 -3.98 12.45 -19.05
CA PRO A 283 -5.25 11.91 -19.53
C PRO A 283 -5.22 10.40 -19.82
N GLY A 284 -4.08 9.88 -20.27
CA GLY A 284 -3.91 8.46 -20.54
C GLY A 284 -3.99 7.61 -19.25
N GLN A 285 -3.31 8.02 -18.20
CA GLN A 285 -3.33 7.31 -16.90
C GLN A 285 -4.70 7.42 -16.24
N THR A 286 -5.32 8.60 -16.24
CA THR A 286 -6.67 8.82 -15.70
C THR A 286 -7.68 7.92 -16.40
N LEU A 287 -7.64 7.85 -17.73
CA LEU A 287 -8.51 6.97 -18.50
C LEU A 287 -8.26 5.49 -18.20
N LEU A 288 -7.00 5.06 -18.20
CA LEU A 288 -6.63 3.67 -17.90
C LEU A 288 -7.04 3.28 -16.46
N TYR A 289 -6.92 4.20 -15.50
CA TYR A 289 -7.34 3.99 -14.13
C TYR A 289 -8.85 3.74 -14.04
N LEU A 290 -9.66 4.59 -14.69
CA LEU A 290 -11.12 4.45 -14.72
C LEU A 290 -11.57 3.19 -15.48
N LEU A 291 -10.95 2.88 -16.62
CA LEU A 291 -11.25 1.69 -17.41
C LEU A 291 -10.87 0.41 -16.64
N GLY A 292 -9.72 0.38 -15.99
CA GLY A 292 -9.26 -0.77 -15.21
C GLY A 292 -10.17 -1.10 -14.03
N HIS A 293 -10.66 -0.08 -13.31
CA HIS A 293 -11.65 -0.28 -12.24
C HIS A 293 -13.01 -0.73 -12.76
N SER A 294 -13.39 -0.31 -13.96
CA SER A 294 -14.70 -0.55 -14.55
C SER A 294 -14.81 -1.86 -15.33
N LEU A 295 -13.70 -2.34 -15.88
CA LEU A 295 -13.64 -3.53 -16.72
C LEU A 295 -14.29 -4.77 -16.08
N PRO A 296 -13.99 -5.15 -14.81
CA PRO A 296 -14.59 -6.33 -14.20
C PRO A 296 -16.10 -6.19 -14.02
N PHE A 297 -16.63 -4.96 -14.00
CA PHE A 297 -18.05 -4.64 -13.83
C PHE A 297 -18.75 -4.26 -15.14
N LEU A 298 -18.26 -4.73 -16.31
CA LEU A 298 -18.84 -4.43 -17.64
C LEU A 298 -18.85 -2.93 -17.98
N PHE A 299 -17.91 -2.16 -17.49
CA PHE A 299 -17.87 -0.70 -17.62
C PHE A 299 -19.12 0.03 -17.08
N ILE A 300 -20.01 -0.68 -16.38
CA ILE A 300 -21.21 -0.10 -15.75
C ILE A 300 -20.86 1.06 -14.80
N PRO A 301 -19.78 1.01 -13.99
CA PRO A 301 -19.42 2.12 -13.12
C PRO A 301 -19.24 3.45 -13.85
N LEU A 302 -18.80 3.47 -15.11
CA LEU A 302 -18.60 4.70 -15.89
C LEU A 302 -19.92 5.43 -16.23
N ILE A 303 -21.03 4.71 -16.25
CA ILE A 303 -22.36 5.25 -16.58
C ILE A 303 -23.29 5.33 -15.36
N SER A 304 -22.82 4.85 -14.21
CA SER A 304 -23.62 4.80 -12.98
C SER A 304 -23.45 6.09 -12.17
N VAL A 305 -24.51 6.85 -12.01
CA VAL A 305 -24.53 8.03 -11.14
C VAL A 305 -24.20 7.65 -9.68
N ASP A 306 -24.54 6.43 -9.24
CA ASP A 306 -24.21 5.98 -7.90
C ASP A 306 -22.70 5.76 -7.73
N THR A 307 -22.00 5.34 -8.78
CA THR A 307 -20.52 5.30 -8.77
C THR A 307 -19.94 6.70 -8.58
N VAL A 308 -20.45 7.68 -9.33
CA VAL A 308 -19.98 9.07 -9.22
C VAL A 308 -20.20 9.61 -7.79
N LEU A 309 -21.33 9.30 -7.16
CA LEU A 309 -21.60 9.75 -5.79
C LEU A 309 -20.75 9.02 -4.75
N LEU A 310 -20.54 7.70 -4.89
CA LEU A 310 -19.86 6.88 -3.89
C LEU A 310 -18.34 6.85 -4.04
N ALA A 311 -17.82 6.97 -5.26
CA ALA A 311 -16.38 6.96 -5.53
C ALA A 311 -15.83 8.35 -5.90
N GLY A 312 -16.68 9.26 -6.38
CA GLY A 312 -16.27 10.57 -6.89
C GLY A 312 -15.45 11.41 -5.93
N PRO A 313 -15.85 11.60 -4.66
CA PRO A 313 -15.04 12.34 -3.70
C PRO A 313 -13.64 11.75 -3.49
N SER A 314 -13.51 10.42 -3.42
CA SER A 314 -12.19 9.77 -3.32
C SER A 314 -11.38 9.89 -4.63
N LEU A 315 -12.03 9.76 -5.79
CA LEU A 315 -11.40 9.97 -7.10
C LEU A 315 -10.92 11.40 -7.25
N LEU A 316 -11.71 12.38 -6.79
CA LEU A 316 -11.31 13.79 -6.82
C LEU A 316 -10.00 13.99 -6.05
N GLY A 317 -9.89 13.46 -4.84
CA GLY A 317 -8.66 13.52 -4.06
C GLY A 317 -7.45 12.89 -4.77
N LEU A 318 -7.65 11.72 -5.39
CA LEU A 318 -6.59 11.01 -6.11
C LEU A 318 -6.16 11.71 -7.40
N PHE A 319 -7.09 12.29 -8.15
CA PHE A 319 -6.79 12.99 -9.41
C PHE A 319 -6.08 14.32 -9.17
N LEU A 320 -6.36 14.97 -8.04
CA LEU A 320 -5.73 16.23 -7.67
C LEU A 320 -4.38 16.03 -6.95
N ALA A 321 -4.12 14.85 -6.41
CA ALA A 321 -2.87 14.55 -5.74
C ALA A 321 -1.75 14.35 -6.76
N GLN A 322 -0.78 15.26 -6.78
CA GLN A 322 0.44 15.13 -7.57
C GLN A 322 1.57 14.74 -6.62
N GLY A 323 2.11 13.56 -6.77
CA GLY A 323 3.17 13.12 -5.86
C GLY A 323 4.01 11.97 -6.41
N ALA A 324 5.11 11.70 -5.73
CA ALA A 324 6.07 10.65 -6.07
C ALA A 324 5.48 9.23 -6.06
N ASN A 325 4.30 9.03 -5.46
CA ASN A 325 3.69 7.72 -5.26
C ASN A 325 2.77 7.26 -6.41
N ASP A 326 2.66 8.02 -7.51
CA ASP A 326 1.77 7.71 -8.63
C ASP A 326 0.37 7.22 -8.17
N PRO A 327 -0.47 8.11 -7.60
CA PRO A 327 -1.74 7.72 -6.98
C PRO A 327 -2.72 7.06 -7.95
N LEU A 328 -2.51 7.21 -9.25
CA LEU A 328 -3.31 6.60 -10.31
C LEU A 328 -2.82 5.21 -10.75
N SER A 329 -1.86 4.62 -10.07
CA SER A 329 -1.50 3.23 -10.32
C SER A 329 -2.59 2.28 -9.81
N ILE A 330 -3.06 1.39 -10.69
CA ILE A 330 -4.13 0.44 -10.39
C ILE A 330 -3.68 -0.71 -9.48
N THR A 331 -2.38 -0.85 -9.25
CA THR A 331 -1.81 -1.94 -8.44
C THR A 331 -1.48 -1.54 -7.02
N ILE A 332 -1.60 -0.24 -6.67
CA ILE A 332 -1.22 0.26 -5.36
C ILE A 332 -2.42 0.46 -4.42
N ARG A 333 -2.12 0.65 -3.14
CA ARG A 333 -3.07 0.72 -2.02
C ARG A 333 -4.24 1.70 -2.17
N TYR A 334 -4.07 2.79 -2.90
CA TYR A 334 -5.10 3.84 -3.04
C TYR A 334 -6.37 3.37 -3.77
N THR A 335 -6.29 2.28 -4.53
CA THR A 335 -7.47 1.69 -5.18
C THR A 335 -8.50 1.21 -4.16
N PHE A 336 -8.10 0.83 -2.93
CA PHE A 336 -9.03 0.46 -1.88
C PHE A 336 -10.00 1.57 -1.48
N LEU A 337 -9.64 2.85 -1.69
CA LEU A 337 -10.54 4.00 -1.49
C LEU A 337 -11.68 4.04 -2.52
N VAL A 338 -11.46 3.47 -3.69
CA VAL A 338 -12.33 3.62 -4.88
C VAL A 338 -13.12 2.35 -5.17
N VAL A 339 -12.50 1.18 -5.03
CA VAL A 339 -13.10 -0.14 -5.34
C VAL A 339 -14.49 -0.34 -4.73
N PRO A 340 -14.74 0.00 -3.44
CA PRO A 340 -16.09 -0.17 -2.88
C PRO A 340 -17.16 0.64 -3.60
N GLY A 341 -16.86 1.88 -3.98
CA GLY A 341 -17.77 2.76 -4.72
C GLY A 341 -18.09 2.24 -6.12
N PHE A 342 -17.10 1.67 -6.82
CA PHE A 342 -17.29 1.04 -8.14
C PHE A 342 -18.15 -0.22 -8.03
N ALA A 343 -17.87 -1.09 -7.06
CA ALA A 343 -18.67 -2.32 -6.84
C ALA A 343 -20.13 -1.99 -6.47
N LEU A 344 -20.33 -1.04 -5.56
CA LEU A 344 -21.66 -0.58 -5.14
C LEU A 344 -22.40 0.12 -6.28
N GLY A 345 -21.73 0.98 -7.04
CA GLY A 345 -22.32 1.66 -8.18
C GLY A 345 -22.80 0.70 -9.26
N ALA A 346 -22.03 -0.35 -9.56
CA ALA A 346 -22.45 -1.43 -10.46
C ALA A 346 -23.65 -2.21 -9.89
N LEU A 347 -23.61 -2.56 -8.60
CA LEU A 347 -24.70 -3.28 -7.93
C LEU A 347 -26.02 -2.49 -7.95
N LEU A 348 -25.98 -1.21 -7.58
CA LEU A 348 -27.15 -0.33 -7.53
C LEU A 348 -27.71 -0.05 -8.93
N TRP A 349 -26.86 -0.01 -9.95
CA TRP A 349 -27.30 0.08 -11.33
C TRP A 349 -28.10 -1.16 -11.76
N TRP A 350 -27.61 -2.38 -11.45
CA TRP A 350 -28.34 -3.61 -11.71
C TRP A 350 -29.66 -3.68 -10.94
N GLN A 351 -29.69 -3.23 -9.69
CA GLN A 351 -30.90 -3.19 -8.88
C GLN A 351 -32.05 -2.40 -9.54
N ARG A 352 -31.73 -1.33 -10.28
CA ARG A 352 -32.71 -0.45 -10.92
C ARG A 352 -33.20 -0.94 -12.28
N ARG A 353 -32.63 -2.02 -12.80
CA ARG A 353 -33.07 -2.58 -14.08
C ARG A 353 -34.42 -3.28 -13.95
N PRO A 354 -35.29 -3.15 -14.98
CA PRO A 354 -36.54 -3.92 -15.01
C PRO A 354 -36.33 -5.43 -14.95
N SER A 355 -35.26 -5.91 -15.59
CA SER A 355 -34.75 -7.29 -15.48
C SER A 355 -33.34 -7.28 -14.92
N PRO A 356 -33.15 -7.45 -13.60
CA PRO A 356 -31.84 -7.39 -12.97
C PRO A 356 -31.02 -8.69 -13.14
N THR A 357 -31.50 -9.65 -13.95
CA THR A 357 -30.77 -10.89 -14.26
C THR A 357 -30.07 -10.76 -15.61
N PRO A 358 -28.75 -10.94 -15.70
CA PRO A 358 -28.02 -10.82 -16.97
C PRO A 358 -28.40 -11.97 -17.94
N GLU A 359 -28.73 -11.60 -19.16
CA GLU A 359 -28.99 -12.50 -20.27
C GLU A 359 -27.75 -13.34 -20.65
N ALA A 360 -27.93 -14.38 -21.45
CA ALA A 360 -26.83 -15.27 -21.87
C ALA A 360 -25.69 -14.51 -22.55
N ARG A 361 -26.03 -13.58 -23.47
CA ARG A 361 -25.05 -12.73 -24.16
C ARG A 361 -24.29 -11.82 -23.19
N THR A 362 -25.00 -11.17 -22.29
CA THR A 362 -24.38 -10.31 -21.25
C THR A 362 -23.44 -11.12 -20.36
N ARG A 363 -23.80 -12.32 -19.98
CA ARG A 363 -22.92 -13.20 -19.18
C ARG A 363 -21.66 -13.60 -19.93
N LEU A 364 -21.76 -13.88 -21.23
CA LEU A 364 -20.60 -14.17 -22.07
C LEU A 364 -19.65 -12.99 -22.09
N VAL A 365 -20.16 -11.79 -22.40
CA VAL A 365 -19.37 -10.56 -22.41
C VAL A 365 -18.76 -10.30 -21.02
N TRP A 366 -19.54 -10.51 -19.95
CA TRP A 366 -19.03 -10.36 -18.58
C TRP A 366 -17.88 -11.33 -18.28
N GLY A 367 -18.03 -12.60 -18.69
CA GLY A 367 -16.97 -13.59 -18.60
C GLY A 367 -15.69 -13.15 -19.34
N CYS A 368 -15.83 -12.63 -20.56
CA CYS A 368 -14.70 -12.07 -21.32
C CYS A 368 -14.04 -10.89 -20.57
N CYS A 369 -14.82 -9.98 -19.99
CA CYS A 369 -14.28 -8.87 -19.20
C CYS A 369 -13.51 -9.36 -17.96
N LEU A 370 -14.02 -10.37 -17.24
CA LEU A 370 -13.34 -10.96 -16.10
C LEU A 370 -12.03 -11.65 -16.52
N THR A 371 -12.07 -12.43 -17.59
CA THR A 371 -10.87 -13.06 -18.15
C THR A 371 -9.84 -12.03 -18.58
N LEU A 372 -10.26 -10.99 -19.27
CA LEU A 372 -9.36 -9.89 -19.67
C LEU A 372 -8.76 -9.17 -18.45
N SER A 373 -9.57 -8.90 -17.41
CA SER A 373 -9.08 -8.32 -16.15
C SER A 373 -8.00 -9.18 -15.50
N LEU A 374 -8.20 -10.51 -15.44
CA LEU A 374 -7.20 -11.43 -14.92
C LEU A 374 -5.95 -11.49 -15.78
N LEU A 375 -6.09 -11.52 -17.11
CA LEU A 375 -4.94 -11.50 -18.04
C LEU A 375 -4.12 -10.22 -17.89
N LEU A 376 -4.77 -9.07 -17.79
CA LEU A 376 -4.11 -7.79 -17.54
C LEU A 376 -3.42 -7.76 -16.17
N THR A 377 -4.03 -8.36 -15.13
CA THR A 377 -3.40 -8.51 -13.82
C THR A 377 -2.15 -9.39 -13.90
N LEU A 378 -2.23 -10.53 -14.58
CA LEU A 378 -1.09 -11.42 -14.77
C LEU A 378 0.03 -10.70 -15.53
N SER A 379 -0.29 -10.06 -16.67
CA SER A 379 0.70 -9.39 -17.51
C SER A 379 1.36 -8.18 -16.84
N SER A 380 0.65 -7.50 -15.93
CA SER A 380 1.21 -6.37 -15.17
C SER A 380 2.19 -6.79 -14.08
N ASN A 381 2.30 -8.09 -13.77
CA ASN A 381 3.16 -8.64 -12.72
C ASN A 381 3.15 -7.80 -11.42
N PRO A 382 1.97 -7.63 -10.77
CA PRO A 382 1.82 -6.67 -9.68
C PRO A 382 2.79 -6.98 -8.54
N HIS A 383 3.56 -5.96 -8.15
CA HIS A 383 4.58 -6.07 -7.11
C HIS A 383 5.58 -7.21 -7.32
N ARG A 384 5.87 -7.55 -8.58
CA ARG A 384 6.78 -8.65 -8.95
C ARG A 384 6.35 -10.02 -8.41
N SER A 385 5.06 -10.18 -8.08
CA SER A 385 4.54 -11.41 -7.45
C SER A 385 4.66 -12.64 -8.35
N LEU A 386 4.82 -12.44 -9.65
CA LEU A 386 4.92 -13.48 -10.68
C LEU A 386 6.27 -13.46 -11.40
N SER A 387 7.30 -12.83 -10.82
CA SER A 387 8.63 -12.71 -11.43
C SER A 387 9.31 -14.06 -11.73
N PHE A 388 8.84 -15.13 -11.10
CA PHE A 388 9.27 -16.48 -11.43
C PHE A 388 8.68 -17.02 -12.76
N LEU A 389 7.62 -16.40 -13.26
CA LEU A 389 6.93 -16.78 -14.49
C LEU A 389 7.10 -15.72 -15.59
N ILE A 390 7.06 -14.46 -15.22
CA ILE A 390 7.10 -13.30 -16.12
C ILE A 390 8.38 -12.51 -15.84
N PRO A 391 9.19 -12.17 -16.86
CA PRO A 391 10.37 -11.34 -16.67
C PRO A 391 9.97 -9.95 -16.16
N ASP A 392 10.78 -9.39 -15.26
CA ASP A 392 10.57 -8.04 -14.72
C ASP A 392 11.02 -6.95 -15.70
N SER A 393 11.83 -7.32 -16.70
CA SER A 393 12.18 -6.52 -17.87
C SER A 393 12.46 -7.42 -19.06
N VAL A 394 12.10 -6.98 -20.26
CA VAL A 394 12.36 -7.70 -21.52
C VAL A 394 13.64 -7.18 -22.19
N GLU A 395 13.88 -5.86 -22.14
CA GLU A 395 15.06 -5.20 -22.68
C GLU A 395 15.57 -4.14 -21.68
N PRO A 396 16.69 -4.40 -21.05
CA PRO A 396 17.46 -5.66 -20.98
C PRO A 396 16.70 -6.74 -20.20
N TRP A 397 17.00 -8.01 -20.51
CA TRP A 397 16.31 -9.14 -19.90
C TRP A 397 16.62 -9.29 -18.42
N VAL A 398 15.57 -9.24 -17.59
CA VAL A 398 15.66 -9.49 -16.14
C VAL A 398 14.63 -10.55 -15.76
N HIS A 399 15.12 -11.75 -15.45
CA HIS A 399 14.29 -12.87 -15.00
C HIS A 399 15.07 -13.75 -14.03
N ARG A 400 14.37 -14.29 -13.02
CA ARG A 400 14.90 -15.30 -12.09
C ARG A 400 13.96 -16.49 -12.01
N SER A 401 14.50 -17.70 -12.18
CA SER A 401 13.74 -18.92 -11.99
C SER A 401 13.29 -19.09 -10.53
N ILE A 402 12.28 -19.93 -10.29
CA ILE A 402 11.79 -20.29 -8.95
C ILE A 402 12.95 -20.73 -8.05
N GLN A 403 13.83 -21.60 -8.57
CA GLN A 403 14.96 -22.13 -7.80
C GLN A 403 15.96 -21.04 -7.42
N GLN A 404 16.30 -20.15 -8.34
CA GLN A 404 17.20 -19.01 -8.07
C GLN A 404 16.62 -18.07 -7.03
N GLN A 405 15.34 -17.73 -7.14
CA GLN A 405 14.69 -16.86 -6.15
C GLN A 405 14.66 -17.51 -4.76
N TRP A 406 14.32 -18.81 -4.69
CA TRP A 406 14.27 -19.55 -3.44
C TRP A 406 15.65 -19.69 -2.77
N SER A 407 16.69 -20.10 -3.53
CA SER A 407 18.05 -20.25 -3.01
C SER A 407 18.60 -18.95 -2.49
N HIS A 408 18.37 -17.83 -3.22
CA HIS A 408 18.79 -16.51 -2.81
C HIS A 408 18.08 -16.06 -1.51
N GLY A 409 16.77 -16.23 -1.42
CA GLY A 409 16.02 -15.91 -0.21
C GLY A 409 16.49 -16.72 1.02
N LYS A 410 16.95 -17.97 0.81
CA LYS A 410 17.57 -18.79 1.86
C LYS A 410 18.94 -18.23 2.26
N ALA A 411 19.81 -17.96 1.28
CA ALA A 411 21.15 -17.39 1.52
C ALA A 411 21.08 -16.04 2.25
N ALA A 412 20.11 -15.20 1.90
CA ALA A 412 19.89 -13.94 2.61
C ALA A 412 19.55 -14.14 4.08
N ARG A 413 18.63 -15.08 4.41
CA ARG A 413 18.29 -15.37 5.82
C ARG A 413 19.47 -15.93 6.59
N GLU A 414 20.28 -16.79 5.96
CA GLU A 414 21.51 -17.31 6.57
C GLU A 414 22.51 -16.18 6.83
N ALA A 415 22.67 -15.24 5.89
CA ALA A 415 23.52 -14.07 6.09
C ALA A 415 23.04 -13.17 7.23
N LEU A 416 21.72 -12.93 7.33
CA LEU A 416 21.14 -12.08 8.36
C LEU A 416 21.11 -12.71 9.76
N ALA A 417 21.28 -14.03 9.86
CA ALA A 417 21.21 -14.74 11.13
C ALA A 417 22.33 -14.37 12.12
N VAL A 418 23.41 -13.73 11.65
CA VAL A 418 24.51 -13.26 12.51
C VAL A 418 24.16 -11.96 13.25
N ILE A 419 23.10 -11.25 12.83
CA ILE A 419 22.72 -9.95 13.41
C ILE A 419 21.90 -10.20 14.70
N PRO A 420 22.34 -9.68 15.87
CA PRO A 420 21.56 -9.77 17.09
C PRO A 420 20.16 -9.16 16.97
N ALA A 421 19.18 -9.68 17.71
CA ALA A 421 17.80 -9.25 17.60
C ALA A 421 17.58 -7.79 18.05
N ASP A 422 18.35 -7.32 19.01
CA ASP A 422 18.30 -6.00 19.64
C ASP A 422 19.24 -4.96 19.00
N ALA A 423 20.11 -5.39 18.09
CA ALA A 423 21.08 -4.50 17.43
C ALA A 423 20.41 -3.45 16.55
N SER A 424 21.00 -2.26 16.48
CA SER A 424 20.62 -1.23 15.50
C SER A 424 21.14 -1.61 14.11
N VAL A 425 20.27 -1.51 13.08
CA VAL A 425 20.56 -1.98 11.73
C VAL A 425 20.21 -0.95 10.67
N SER A 426 21.07 -0.83 9.65
CA SER A 426 20.70 -0.22 8.37
C SER A 426 20.62 -1.30 7.30
N ALA A 427 19.46 -1.40 6.61
CA ALA A 427 19.24 -2.45 5.63
C ALA A 427 18.61 -1.92 4.34
N ASN A 428 19.00 -2.49 3.18
CA ASN A 428 18.35 -2.11 1.93
C ASN A 428 16.94 -2.73 1.82
N THR A 429 16.12 -2.13 0.97
CA THR A 429 14.67 -2.35 0.89
C THR A 429 14.22 -3.83 0.93
N PRO A 430 14.84 -4.79 0.22
CA PRO A 430 14.42 -6.19 0.26
C PRO A 430 14.64 -6.90 1.60
N LEU A 431 15.62 -6.45 2.38
CA LEU A 431 15.99 -7.05 3.66
C LEU A 431 15.20 -6.45 4.84
N VAL A 432 14.65 -5.24 4.68
CA VAL A 432 13.92 -4.52 5.73
C VAL A 432 12.82 -5.37 6.38
N PRO A 433 11.93 -6.07 5.66
CA PRO A 433 10.86 -6.84 6.29
C PRO A 433 11.35 -8.01 7.15
N LEU A 434 12.55 -8.55 6.87
CA LEU A 434 13.15 -9.62 7.66
C LEU A 434 13.74 -9.12 8.99
N LEU A 435 14.03 -7.82 9.07
CA LEU A 435 14.71 -7.17 10.19
C LEU A 435 13.79 -6.21 10.96
N ALA A 436 12.52 -6.05 10.57
CA ALA A 436 11.65 -5.00 11.09
C ALA A 436 11.15 -5.19 12.52
N GLN A 437 11.38 -6.35 13.15
CA GLN A 437 11.03 -6.59 14.57
C GLN A 437 12.17 -6.17 15.49
N ARG A 438 12.50 -4.86 15.46
CA ARG A 438 13.53 -4.22 16.30
C ARG A 438 13.27 -2.74 16.45
N ASN A 439 13.84 -2.16 17.49
CA ASN A 439 13.65 -0.74 17.79
C ASN A 439 14.25 0.16 16.71
N VAL A 440 15.50 -0.08 16.34
CA VAL A 440 16.24 0.74 15.36
C VAL A 440 16.46 -0.03 14.08
N LEU A 441 15.78 0.39 13.01
CA LEU A 441 16.02 -0.06 11.65
C LEU A 441 15.89 1.13 10.71
N VAL A 442 16.96 1.44 9.96
CA VAL A 442 16.96 2.50 8.96
C VAL A 442 17.25 1.95 7.57
N ARG A 443 16.90 2.70 6.55
CA ARG A 443 17.00 2.26 5.15
C ARG A 443 18.35 2.60 4.54
N PHE A 444 19.12 1.58 4.22
CA PHE A 444 20.36 1.69 3.47
C PHE A 444 20.12 1.86 1.96
N PRO A 445 20.92 2.62 1.21
CA PRO A 445 22.07 3.43 1.62
C PRO A 445 21.72 4.87 2.02
N TYR A 446 20.48 5.19 2.29
CA TYR A 446 20.03 6.56 2.57
C TYR A 446 20.43 7.04 3.97
N SER A 447 20.52 6.14 4.94
CA SER A 447 21.06 6.43 6.25
C SER A 447 21.77 5.22 6.85
N SER A 448 22.87 5.47 7.57
CA SER A 448 23.58 4.55 8.45
C SER A 448 23.72 5.11 9.87
N ALA A 449 22.94 6.15 10.17
CA ALA A 449 22.87 6.79 11.47
C ALA A 449 21.41 7.18 11.79
N TYR A 450 21.15 7.42 13.07
CA TYR A 450 19.84 7.80 13.58
C TYR A 450 20.00 8.73 14.80
N LEU A 451 18.92 9.39 15.21
CA LEU A 451 18.85 10.11 16.48
C LEU A 451 18.30 9.18 17.55
N ASP A 452 19.01 9.09 18.67
CA ASP A 452 18.51 8.41 19.87
C ASP A 452 17.40 9.22 20.56
N ARG A 453 16.92 8.75 21.75
CA ARG A 453 15.86 9.45 22.50
C ARG A 453 16.31 10.77 23.11
N GLU A 454 17.60 10.98 23.27
CA GLU A 454 18.24 12.21 23.74
C GLU A 454 18.57 13.17 22.57
N GLY A 455 18.23 12.80 21.34
CA GLY A 455 18.50 13.58 20.14
C GLY A 455 19.98 13.56 19.70
N GLN A 456 20.77 12.61 20.21
CA GLN A 456 22.17 12.43 19.81
C GLN A 456 22.29 11.57 18.56
N ALA A 457 23.19 11.95 17.67
CA ALA A 457 23.43 11.20 16.45
C ALA A 457 24.28 9.93 16.73
N GLU A 458 23.69 8.77 16.49
CA GLU A 458 24.33 7.46 16.66
C GLU A 458 24.45 6.75 15.32
N SER A 459 25.61 6.10 15.10
CA SER A 459 25.80 5.21 13.95
C SER A 459 25.22 3.82 14.28
N VAL A 460 24.58 3.17 13.29
CA VAL A 460 24.07 1.81 13.47
C VAL A 460 25.19 0.81 13.74
N ASP A 461 24.90 -0.25 14.50
CA ASP A 461 25.87 -1.31 14.79
C ASP A 461 26.09 -2.23 13.59
N TRP A 462 25.03 -2.44 12.78
CA TRP A 462 25.06 -3.38 11.67
C TRP A 462 24.53 -2.75 10.37
N VAL A 463 25.13 -3.14 9.25
CA VAL A 463 24.62 -2.82 7.91
C VAL A 463 24.43 -4.11 7.13
N ALA A 464 23.27 -4.26 6.51
CA ALA A 464 22.92 -5.39 5.67
C ALA A 464 22.49 -4.93 4.27
N VAL A 465 23.10 -5.45 3.21
CA VAL A 465 22.78 -5.07 1.83
C VAL A 465 22.79 -6.27 0.90
N ASP A 466 21.76 -6.38 0.09
CA ASP A 466 21.65 -7.34 -1.00
C ASP A 466 22.20 -6.72 -2.30
N LEU A 467 23.48 -6.90 -2.54
CA LEU A 467 24.16 -6.38 -3.73
C LEU A 467 23.78 -7.18 -4.97
N GLU A 468 23.53 -8.50 -4.85
CA GLU A 468 23.14 -9.35 -5.99
C GLU A 468 21.84 -8.88 -6.61
N MET A 469 20.84 -8.59 -5.77
CA MET A 469 19.57 -8.10 -6.23
C MET A 469 19.69 -6.73 -6.91
N LEU A 470 20.48 -5.83 -6.32
CA LEU A 470 20.77 -4.52 -6.92
C LEU A 470 21.54 -4.62 -8.24
N GLU A 471 22.51 -5.54 -8.36
CA GLU A 471 23.24 -5.78 -9.62
C GLU A 471 22.32 -6.30 -10.71
N ARG A 472 21.49 -7.28 -10.39
CA ARG A 472 20.58 -7.91 -11.34
C ARG A 472 19.53 -6.95 -11.87
N TYR A 473 18.91 -6.17 -10.99
CA TYR A 473 17.89 -5.20 -11.38
C TYR A 473 18.48 -3.90 -11.92
N GLY A 474 19.69 -3.55 -11.50
CA GLY A 474 20.40 -2.34 -11.92
C GLY A 474 20.65 -2.25 -13.42
N VAL A 475 20.66 -3.36 -14.15
CA VAL A 475 20.79 -3.35 -15.62
C VAL A 475 19.56 -2.74 -16.32
N ALA A 476 18.38 -2.85 -15.70
CA ALA A 476 17.12 -2.36 -16.28
C ALA A 476 16.54 -1.16 -15.51
N PHE A 477 16.78 -1.08 -14.20
CA PHE A 477 16.13 -0.10 -13.32
C PHE A 477 17.16 0.86 -12.72
N ARG A 478 17.07 2.12 -13.10
CA ARG A 478 18.00 3.18 -12.68
C ARG A 478 18.06 3.39 -11.17
N SER A 479 16.94 3.20 -10.46
CA SER A 479 16.90 3.28 -9.00
C SER A 479 17.82 2.26 -8.36
N ASP A 480 17.76 1.00 -8.83
CA ASP A 480 18.57 -0.10 -8.33
C ASP A 480 20.06 0.12 -8.67
N TRP A 481 20.36 0.60 -9.88
CA TRP A 481 21.72 0.96 -10.28
C TRP A 481 22.34 2.06 -9.39
N ARG A 482 21.56 3.10 -9.08
CA ARG A 482 22.03 4.16 -8.17
C ARG A 482 22.28 3.64 -6.76
N GLN A 483 21.36 2.84 -6.22
CA GLN A 483 21.51 2.23 -4.91
C GLN A 483 22.71 1.29 -4.86
N LEU A 484 22.94 0.48 -5.90
CA LEU A 484 24.14 -0.35 -6.02
C LEU A 484 25.42 0.48 -5.93
N ARG A 485 25.49 1.56 -6.72
CA ARG A 485 26.65 2.45 -6.73
C ARG A 485 26.90 3.10 -5.37
N GLN A 486 25.85 3.58 -4.73
CA GLN A 486 25.92 4.20 -3.40
C GLN A 486 26.34 3.17 -2.34
N SER A 487 25.75 1.97 -2.38
CA SER A 487 26.06 0.89 -1.44
C SER A 487 27.52 0.42 -1.54
N ARG A 488 28.02 0.18 -2.76
CA ARG A 488 29.43 -0.19 -2.97
C ARG A 488 30.39 0.90 -2.49
N ARG A 489 30.07 2.15 -2.80
CA ARG A 489 30.86 3.31 -2.37
C ARG A 489 30.90 3.39 -0.84
N TRP A 490 29.75 3.29 -0.17
CA TRP A 490 29.68 3.34 1.28
C TRP A 490 30.50 2.21 1.93
N LEU A 491 30.37 0.97 1.44
CA LEU A 491 31.15 -0.17 1.94
C LEU A 491 32.65 0.02 1.77
N LEU A 492 33.10 0.67 0.71
CA LEU A 492 34.53 0.99 0.49
C LEU A 492 35.03 2.09 1.43
N GLU A 493 34.22 3.12 1.67
CA GLU A 493 34.58 4.28 2.48
C GLU A 493 34.59 3.98 4.00
N HIS A 494 33.84 2.95 4.45
CA HIS A 494 33.66 2.65 5.89
C HIS A 494 34.34 1.37 6.34
N ARG A 495 35.32 0.86 5.60
CA ARG A 495 36.05 -0.37 5.91
C ARG A 495 36.79 -0.36 7.24
N ASP A 496 37.33 0.79 7.62
CA ASP A 496 38.08 0.94 8.87
C ASP A 496 37.16 0.94 10.10
N SER A 497 35.86 1.11 9.88
CA SER A 497 34.82 1.21 10.95
C SER A 497 33.91 0.01 11.00
N TYR A 498 33.72 -0.71 9.88
CA TYR A 498 32.81 -1.85 9.75
C TYR A 498 33.51 -3.07 9.18
N ALA A 499 33.50 -4.16 9.95
CA ALA A 499 34.07 -5.44 9.57
C ALA A 499 33.03 -6.39 8.95
N ALA A 500 33.41 -7.12 7.92
CA ALA A 500 32.54 -8.12 7.29
C ALA A 500 32.22 -9.29 8.23
N ARG A 501 30.92 -9.66 8.36
CA ARG A 501 30.46 -10.78 9.19
C ARG A 501 29.78 -11.89 8.37
N ALA A 502 29.18 -11.54 7.24
CA ALA A 502 28.65 -12.52 6.31
C ALA A 502 28.71 -12.00 4.86
N LEU A 503 28.89 -12.93 3.93
CA LEU A 503 28.78 -12.73 2.49
C LEU A 503 28.23 -14.01 1.86
N ASN A 504 26.90 -14.06 1.65
CA ASN A 504 26.21 -15.21 1.08
C ASN A 504 25.40 -14.77 -0.14
N ASP A 505 25.71 -15.32 -1.32
CA ASP A 505 25.01 -15.02 -2.59
C ASP A 505 24.81 -13.51 -2.84
N GLY A 506 25.87 -12.70 -2.57
CA GLY A 506 25.86 -11.24 -2.73
C GLY A 506 25.11 -10.47 -1.65
N VAL A 507 24.57 -11.13 -0.63
CA VAL A 507 24.08 -10.48 0.57
C VAL A 507 25.26 -10.27 1.53
N VAL A 508 25.57 -9.01 1.79
CA VAL A 508 26.68 -8.55 2.63
C VAL A 508 26.12 -8.09 3.97
N VAL A 509 26.74 -8.54 5.05
CA VAL A 509 26.48 -8.06 6.41
C VAL A 509 27.79 -7.62 7.03
N VAL A 510 27.81 -6.37 7.51
CA VAL A 510 28.98 -5.79 8.20
C VAL A 510 28.56 -5.29 9.58
N GLU A 511 29.46 -5.37 10.55
CA GLU A 511 29.33 -4.91 11.93
C GLU A 511 30.28 -3.76 12.21
N ARG A 512 29.86 -2.77 12.98
CA ARG A 512 30.72 -1.69 13.46
C ARG A 512 31.73 -2.24 14.46
N SER A 513 32.87 -2.67 13.95
CA SER A 513 33.93 -3.33 14.68
C SER A 513 35.24 -3.19 13.92
N GLN A 514 36.36 -3.23 14.64
CA GLN A 514 37.71 -3.31 14.07
C GLN A 514 38.23 -4.76 13.97
N ASP A 515 37.51 -5.71 14.59
CA ASP A 515 37.87 -7.13 14.51
C ASP A 515 37.50 -7.69 13.14
N THR A 516 38.47 -7.93 12.29
CA THR A 516 38.27 -8.42 10.93
C THR A 516 38.56 -9.91 10.81
N THR A 517 37.81 -10.58 9.92
CA THR A 517 38.10 -11.94 9.48
C THR A 517 38.76 -11.85 8.10
N PRO A 518 40.10 -12.09 7.99
CA PRO A 518 40.86 -11.81 6.76
C PRO A 518 40.34 -12.55 5.51
N ALA A 519 39.76 -13.72 5.69
CA ALA A 519 39.16 -14.49 4.58
C ALA A 519 37.91 -13.82 4.05
N LEU A 520 37.05 -13.31 4.94
CA LEU A 520 35.80 -12.68 4.59
C LEU A 520 36.02 -11.28 4.00
N GLU A 521 36.95 -10.53 4.54
CA GLU A 521 37.38 -9.22 3.98
C GLU A 521 37.90 -9.37 2.55
N ARG A 522 38.75 -10.37 2.28
CA ARG A 522 39.25 -10.65 0.92
C ARG A 522 38.11 -11.04 -0.02
N ALA A 523 37.13 -11.83 0.44
CA ALA A 523 35.97 -12.21 -0.35
C ALA A 523 35.08 -10.99 -0.67
N LEU A 524 34.87 -10.11 0.30
CA LEU A 524 34.17 -8.85 0.11
C LEU A 524 34.91 -7.94 -0.89
N ASP A 525 36.23 -7.83 -0.78
CA ASP A 525 37.04 -7.06 -1.71
C ASP A 525 36.90 -7.54 -3.15
N GLN A 526 37.03 -8.85 -3.35
CA GLN A 526 36.84 -9.46 -4.66
C GLN A 526 35.42 -9.21 -5.22
N TYR A 527 34.42 -9.21 -4.35
CA TYR A 527 33.04 -8.92 -4.75
C TYR A 527 32.89 -7.45 -5.17
N LEU A 528 33.41 -6.51 -4.38
CA LEU A 528 33.31 -5.07 -4.64
C LEU A 528 34.15 -4.61 -5.86
N GLN A 529 35.18 -5.36 -6.25
CA GLN A 529 35.96 -5.09 -7.46
C GLN A 529 35.32 -5.55 -8.76
N ARG A 530 34.19 -6.29 -8.70
CA ARG A 530 33.43 -6.66 -9.90
C ARG A 530 33.00 -5.42 -10.68
N PRO A 531 32.99 -5.47 -12.02
CA PRO A 531 32.55 -4.33 -12.82
C PRO A 531 31.10 -3.96 -12.48
N MET A 532 30.83 -2.66 -12.47
CA MET A 532 29.44 -2.18 -12.35
C MET A 532 28.67 -2.50 -13.64
N PRO A 533 27.38 -2.86 -13.54
CA PRO A 533 26.53 -2.92 -14.73
C PRO A 533 26.47 -1.54 -15.39
N MET A 534 26.27 -1.52 -16.73
CA MET A 534 26.11 -0.26 -17.46
C MET A 534 24.93 0.54 -16.91
N ASP A 535 25.06 1.88 -16.91
CA ASP A 535 23.92 2.75 -16.57
C ASP A 535 22.78 2.51 -17.58
N PRO A 536 21.56 2.18 -17.15
CA PRO A 536 20.44 1.92 -18.05
C PRO A 536 20.16 3.05 -19.06
N ARG A 537 20.58 4.29 -18.78
CA ARG A 537 20.49 5.41 -19.75
C ARG A 537 21.44 5.29 -20.93
N GLN A 538 22.48 4.50 -20.84
CA GLN A 538 23.44 4.32 -21.93
C GLN A 538 23.01 3.20 -22.88
N VAL A 539 21.99 2.45 -22.51
CA VAL A 539 21.44 1.31 -23.25
C VAL A 539 20.17 1.71 -24.04
N GLN A 540 19.51 2.79 -23.63
CA GLN A 540 18.39 3.43 -24.33
C GLN A 540 18.88 4.55 -25.26
#